data_9b1a993d93a4a00a8b037667efa877b7
#
_entry.id   9b1a993d93a4a00a8b037667efa877b7
#
_cell.length_a   1.000
_cell.length_b   1.000
_cell.length_c   1.000
_cell.angle_alpha   90.00
_cell.angle_beta   90.00
_cell.angle_gamma   90.00
#
_symmetry.space_group_name_H-M   'P 1'
#
loop_
_entity.id
_entity.type
_entity.pdbx_description
1 polymer ?
#
loop_
_entity_poly.entity_id
_entity_poly.type
_entity_poly.pdbx_seq_one_letter_code
_entity_poly.pdbx_strand_id
1 'polypeptide(L)'
;MTISFKRRQLSIGLPLAFGLGGIAFDLRAATSPLAELEHRYGGRLGVFAVDTGSGKTLAHRADERFLMCSTFKGMLAAQVLARVDQGKESLQRSIPYTRKDLIFTSPTTLTNVGRGSMTVGELCQATVELSDNTAAILLMRNAGGPEGLTAFLRSLGDTVTRSDRYEPMSNQYSGERDTTTPRAIVGNARAILTGDVLSPDARQQLEDWMIACRPGRNRLRAALPADWQAGDRPGTSVERQTNDYAIVRPPQRNPLFVAAYYDAPTLDMSRREAALREVGEIFVAWAQTSSR
;
A
#
# COMPACT_ATOMS: atom_id res chain seq x y z
N MET A 1 -52.59 62.70 42.88
CA MET A 1 -51.38 63.18 42.21
C MET A 1 -51.42 62.76 40.77
N THR A 2 -51.69 63.64 39.84
CA THR A 2 -52.01 63.38 38.45
C THR A 2 -50.77 63.57 37.62
N ILE A 3 -50.41 62.60 36.83
CA ILE A 3 -49.27 62.72 35.88
C ILE A 3 -49.80 62.57 34.46
N SER A 4 -49.58 63.63 33.67
CA SER A 4 -50.01 63.87 32.30
C SER A 4 -49.22 63.13 31.26
N PHE A 5 -49.91 62.50 30.30
CA PHE A 5 -49.33 61.91 29.10
C PHE A 5 -49.18 62.95 28.00
N LYS A 6 -47.95 63.13 27.46
CA LYS A 6 -47.71 63.82 26.18
C LYS A 6 -47.47 62.82 25.08
N ARG A 7 -48.36 62.79 24.08
CA ARG A 7 -48.18 62.07 22.80
C ARG A 7 -47.16 62.79 21.94
N ARG A 8 -46.17 62.09 21.44
CA ARG A 8 -45.34 62.52 20.30
C ARG A 8 -45.62 61.62 19.12
N GLN A 9 -45.90 62.26 17.98
CA GLN A 9 -46.16 61.61 16.69
C GLN A 9 -44.88 60.97 16.13
N LEU A 10 -45.00 59.72 15.67
CA LEU A 10 -43.95 59.01 14.89
C LEU A 10 -44.13 59.33 13.40
N SER A 11 -43.07 59.84 12.80
CA SER A 11 -42.96 59.96 11.35
C SER A 11 -42.45 58.63 10.79
N ILE A 12 -43.19 58.05 9.86
CA ILE A 12 -42.85 56.79 9.20
C ILE A 12 -41.89 57.11 8.05
N GLY A 13 -40.63 56.76 8.19
CA GLY A 13 -39.65 56.72 7.10
C GLY A 13 -39.60 55.33 6.48
N LEU A 14 -39.87 55.25 5.18
CA LEU A 14 -39.71 54.02 4.37
C LEU A 14 -38.19 53.70 4.20
N PRO A 15 -37.70 52.48 4.51
CA PRO A 15 -36.36 52.09 4.07
C PRO A 15 -36.43 51.52 2.64
N LEU A 16 -35.64 52.12 1.73
CA LEU A 16 -35.30 51.50 0.43
C LEU A 16 -34.51 50.20 0.68
N ALA A 17 -35.09 49.08 0.32
CA ALA A 17 -34.40 47.81 0.28
C ALA A 17 -33.49 47.74 -0.94
N PHE A 18 -32.19 47.94 -0.77
CA PHE A 18 -31.17 47.55 -1.75
C PHE A 18 -31.05 46.01 -1.72
N GLY A 19 -31.59 45.37 -2.74
CA GLY A 19 -31.38 43.92 -2.98
C GLY A 19 -29.92 43.67 -3.37
N LEU A 20 -29.11 43.25 -2.39
CA LEU A 20 -27.85 42.58 -2.66
C LEU A 20 -28.16 41.16 -3.16
N GLY A 21 -28.19 41.01 -4.49
CA GLY A 21 -28.16 39.72 -5.15
C GLY A 21 -26.89 38.96 -4.74
N GLY A 22 -27.00 38.14 -3.71
CA GLY A 22 -25.94 37.23 -3.32
C GLY A 22 -25.73 36.20 -4.45
N ILE A 23 -24.64 36.35 -5.20
CA ILE A 23 -24.15 35.29 -6.06
C ILE A 23 -23.68 34.18 -5.10
N ALA A 24 -24.53 33.19 -4.90
CA ALA A 24 -24.14 31.95 -4.26
C ALA A 24 -23.10 31.27 -5.19
N PHE A 25 -21.82 31.44 -4.87
CA PHE A 25 -20.80 30.59 -5.41
C PHE A 25 -21.07 29.18 -4.88
N ASP A 26 -21.65 28.34 -5.73
CA ASP A 26 -21.77 26.91 -5.50
C ASP A 26 -20.34 26.33 -5.51
N LEU A 27 -19.68 26.35 -4.35
CA LEU A 27 -18.42 25.64 -4.10
C LEU A 27 -18.77 24.14 -4.09
N ARG A 28 -19.05 23.59 -5.27
CA ARG A 28 -18.95 22.15 -5.46
C ARG A 28 -17.50 21.80 -5.12
N ALA A 29 -17.30 21.19 -3.96
CA ALA A 29 -16.02 20.59 -3.62
C ALA A 29 -15.62 19.71 -4.78
N ALA A 30 -14.54 20.07 -5.48
CA ALA A 30 -14.06 19.30 -6.62
C ALA A 30 -13.81 17.86 -6.13
N THR A 31 -14.50 16.92 -6.74
CA THR A 31 -14.33 15.49 -6.40
C THR A 31 -12.87 15.14 -6.61
N SER A 32 -12.25 14.42 -5.66
CA SER A 32 -10.83 14.08 -5.83
C SER A 32 -10.65 13.15 -7.03
N PRO A 33 -9.56 13.26 -7.80
CA PRO A 33 -9.30 12.38 -8.95
C PRO A 33 -9.38 10.88 -8.61
N LEU A 34 -9.00 10.50 -7.38
CA LEU A 34 -9.11 9.12 -6.90
C LEU A 34 -10.57 8.70 -6.66
N ALA A 35 -11.41 9.60 -6.17
CA ALA A 35 -12.84 9.32 -5.99
C ALA A 35 -13.56 9.22 -7.34
N GLU A 36 -13.20 10.03 -8.32
CA GLU A 36 -13.71 9.94 -9.70
C GLU A 36 -13.29 8.63 -10.36
N LEU A 37 -12.05 8.20 -10.17
CA LEU A 37 -11.55 6.92 -10.66
C LEU A 37 -12.33 5.76 -10.04
N GLU A 38 -12.51 5.75 -8.71
CA GLU A 38 -13.31 4.72 -8.02
C GLU A 38 -14.74 4.68 -8.54
N HIS A 39 -15.38 5.84 -8.71
CA HIS A 39 -16.74 5.92 -9.26
C HIS A 39 -16.83 5.36 -10.68
N ARG A 40 -15.86 5.64 -11.54
CA ARG A 40 -15.83 5.20 -12.95
C ARG A 40 -15.60 3.71 -13.09
N TYR A 41 -14.72 3.12 -12.30
CA TYR A 41 -14.43 1.69 -12.34
C TYR A 41 -15.35 0.86 -11.45
N GLY A 42 -15.96 1.47 -10.43
CA GLY A 42 -16.67 0.76 -9.37
C GLY A 42 -15.75 0.05 -8.39
N GLY A 43 -16.33 -0.73 -7.49
CA GLY A 43 -15.59 -1.41 -6.45
C GLY A 43 -15.18 -0.49 -5.29
N ARG A 44 -14.11 -0.84 -4.57
CA ARG A 44 -13.59 -0.10 -3.43
C ARG A 44 -12.07 0.06 -3.58
N LEU A 45 -11.64 1.32 -3.70
CA LEU A 45 -10.24 1.70 -3.93
C LEU A 45 -9.67 2.40 -2.69
N GLY A 46 -8.59 1.87 -2.14
CA GLY A 46 -7.82 2.53 -1.08
C GLY A 46 -6.45 2.95 -1.59
N VAL A 47 -6.09 4.21 -1.38
CA VAL A 47 -4.78 4.76 -1.81
C VAL A 47 -4.18 5.59 -0.69
N PHE A 48 -2.88 5.44 -0.49
CA PHE A 48 -2.09 6.37 0.31
C PHE A 48 -0.71 6.55 -0.33
N ALA A 49 -0.27 7.80 -0.44
CA ALA A 49 1.09 8.12 -0.82
C ALA A 49 1.67 9.20 0.08
N VAL A 50 2.99 9.21 0.22
CA VAL A 50 3.75 10.22 0.97
C VAL A 50 5.03 10.60 0.24
N ASP A 51 5.28 11.88 0.16
CA ASP A 51 6.57 12.45 -0.23
C ASP A 51 7.41 12.62 1.05
N THR A 52 8.50 11.87 1.19
CA THR A 52 9.32 11.91 2.41
C THR A 52 10.11 13.19 2.56
N GLY A 53 10.30 13.96 1.50
CA GLY A 53 11.00 15.26 1.54
C GLY A 53 10.10 16.39 2.04
N SER A 54 8.88 16.49 1.52
CA SER A 54 7.95 17.57 1.88
C SER A 54 6.96 17.19 2.99
N GLY A 55 6.77 15.89 3.26
CA GLY A 55 5.75 15.37 4.15
C GLY A 55 4.33 15.44 3.60
N LYS A 56 4.12 15.94 2.37
CA LYS A 56 2.81 15.97 1.71
C LYS A 56 2.28 14.55 1.47
N THR A 57 0.96 14.40 1.53
CA THR A 57 0.30 13.10 1.33
C THR A 57 -0.81 13.18 0.28
N LEU A 58 -1.07 12.04 -0.37
CA LEU A 58 -2.24 11.78 -1.21
C LEU A 58 -3.01 10.64 -0.56
N ALA A 59 -4.32 10.79 -0.32
CA ALA A 59 -5.09 9.80 0.42
C ALA A 59 -6.51 9.64 -0.15
N HIS A 60 -6.96 8.38 -0.24
CA HIS A 60 -8.33 7.99 -0.52
C HIS A 60 -8.60 6.68 0.20
N ARG A 61 -9.59 6.60 1.08
CA ARG A 61 -9.86 5.44 1.95
C ARG A 61 -8.59 4.86 2.59
N ALA A 62 -7.63 5.73 2.93
CA ALA A 62 -6.28 5.34 3.34
C ALA A 62 -6.23 4.51 4.63
N ASP A 63 -7.27 4.60 5.45
CA ASP A 63 -7.39 3.95 6.75
C ASP A 63 -8.40 2.80 6.76
N GLU A 64 -9.01 2.49 5.61
CA GLU A 64 -9.86 1.31 5.47
C GLU A 64 -9.05 0.04 5.27
N ARG A 65 -9.56 -1.08 5.81
CA ARG A 65 -8.90 -2.39 5.70
C ARG A 65 -9.13 -3.03 4.35
N PHE A 66 -8.06 -3.58 3.80
CA PHE A 66 -8.05 -4.38 2.58
C PHE A 66 -7.28 -5.69 2.81
N LEU A 67 -7.68 -6.76 2.14
CA LEU A 67 -6.94 -8.02 2.14
C LEU A 67 -5.55 -7.77 1.53
N MET A 68 -4.48 -8.21 2.21
CA MET A 68 -3.12 -7.96 1.72
C MET A 68 -2.81 -8.72 0.43
N CYS A 69 -3.32 -9.92 0.31
CA CYS A 69 -2.79 -10.86 -0.67
C CYS A 69 -1.24 -10.90 -0.58
N SER A 70 -0.55 -11.09 -1.70
CA SER A 70 0.92 -11.22 -1.68
C SER A 70 1.70 -9.94 -1.32
N THR A 71 1.06 -8.82 -0.97
CA THR A 71 1.81 -7.62 -0.51
C THR A 71 2.56 -7.89 0.80
N PHE A 72 2.10 -8.82 1.65
CA PHE A 72 2.80 -9.20 2.88
C PHE A 72 4.21 -9.75 2.63
N LYS A 73 4.51 -10.26 1.45
CA LYS A 73 5.77 -10.96 1.13
C LYS A 73 6.99 -10.04 1.20
N GLY A 74 6.84 -8.76 0.89
CA GLY A 74 7.91 -7.77 1.12
C GLY A 74 8.18 -7.56 2.60
N MET A 75 7.13 -7.52 3.43
CA MET A 75 7.26 -7.40 4.89
C MET A 75 7.87 -8.65 5.50
N LEU A 76 7.54 -9.84 4.99
CA LEU A 76 8.14 -11.11 5.41
C LEU A 76 9.65 -11.16 5.10
N ALA A 77 10.05 -10.75 3.90
CA ALA A 77 11.47 -10.67 3.54
C ALA A 77 12.21 -9.65 4.44
N ALA A 78 11.61 -8.51 4.75
CA ALA A 78 12.14 -7.54 5.69
C ALA A 78 12.31 -8.12 7.10
N GLN A 79 11.33 -8.89 7.60
CA GLN A 79 11.42 -9.59 8.88
C GLN A 79 12.61 -10.56 8.90
N VAL A 80 12.79 -11.32 7.82
CA VAL A 80 13.92 -12.26 7.70
C VAL A 80 15.26 -11.50 7.70
N LEU A 81 15.38 -10.43 6.93
CA LEU A 81 16.58 -9.58 6.89
C LEU A 81 16.88 -8.94 8.26
N ALA A 82 15.87 -8.44 8.96
CA ALA A 82 16.05 -7.93 10.33
C ALA A 82 16.57 -9.00 11.31
N ARG A 83 16.17 -10.26 11.14
CA ARG A 83 16.70 -11.39 11.91
C ARG A 83 18.15 -11.71 11.52
N VAL A 84 18.53 -11.52 10.26
CA VAL A 84 19.92 -11.67 9.78
C VAL A 84 20.78 -10.60 10.40
N ASP A 85 20.38 -9.32 10.39
CA ASP A 85 21.09 -8.21 11.02
C ASP A 85 21.28 -8.43 12.53
N GLN A 86 20.34 -9.11 13.19
CA GLN A 86 20.41 -9.48 14.61
C GLN A 86 21.24 -10.75 14.88
N GLY A 87 21.81 -11.40 13.87
CA GLY A 87 22.52 -12.69 14.00
C GLY A 87 21.60 -13.88 14.36
N LYS A 88 20.29 -13.74 14.24
CA LYS A 88 19.29 -14.77 14.55
C LYS A 88 18.92 -15.63 13.33
N GLU A 89 19.41 -15.26 12.16
CA GLU A 89 19.19 -15.97 10.89
C GLU A 89 20.43 -15.78 10.00
N SER A 90 20.54 -16.60 8.94
CA SER A 90 21.59 -16.47 7.92
C SER A 90 20.98 -16.67 6.53
N LEU A 91 21.29 -15.78 5.60
CA LEU A 91 20.86 -15.92 4.22
C LEU A 91 21.42 -17.19 3.55
N GLN A 92 22.52 -17.71 4.05
CA GLN A 92 23.18 -18.91 3.54
C GLN A 92 22.62 -20.21 4.16
N ARG A 93 21.85 -20.13 5.25
CA ARG A 93 21.21 -21.30 5.84
C ARG A 93 20.25 -21.96 4.87
N SER A 94 20.39 -23.27 4.65
CA SER A 94 19.48 -24.05 3.80
C SER A 94 18.22 -24.47 4.55
N ILE A 95 17.07 -24.34 3.89
CA ILE A 95 15.78 -24.83 4.35
C ILE A 95 15.41 -26.03 3.46
N PRO A 96 15.28 -27.24 4.04
CA PRO A 96 14.86 -28.43 3.29
C PRO A 96 13.37 -28.33 2.94
N TYR A 97 13.00 -28.81 1.75
CA TYR A 97 11.62 -28.99 1.32
C TYR A 97 11.50 -30.04 0.24
N THR A 98 10.30 -30.53 0.00
CA THR A 98 10.00 -31.63 -0.91
C THR A 98 8.81 -31.25 -1.81
N ARG A 99 8.48 -32.13 -2.76
CA ARG A 99 7.27 -31.99 -3.58
C ARG A 99 5.98 -31.86 -2.76
N LYS A 100 5.93 -32.38 -1.54
CA LYS A 100 4.77 -32.31 -0.65
C LYS A 100 4.52 -30.90 -0.10
N ASP A 101 5.55 -30.05 -0.08
CA ASP A 101 5.47 -28.67 0.38
C ASP A 101 5.01 -27.71 -0.73
N LEU A 102 5.03 -28.14 -1.99
CA LEU A 102 4.70 -27.30 -3.13
C LEU A 102 3.20 -27.01 -3.19
N ILE A 103 2.88 -25.73 -3.35
CA ILE A 103 1.53 -25.26 -3.67
C ILE A 103 1.54 -24.49 -5.01
N PHE A 104 0.37 -24.11 -5.51
CA PHE A 104 0.26 -23.34 -6.75
C PHE A 104 1.01 -21.98 -6.65
N THR A 105 1.40 -21.43 -7.79
CA THR A 105 2.18 -20.18 -7.91
C THR A 105 3.50 -20.26 -7.12
N SER A 106 4.29 -21.29 -7.45
CA SER A 106 5.60 -21.56 -6.81
C SER A 106 6.68 -21.83 -7.86
N PRO A 107 6.96 -20.86 -8.76
CA PRO A 107 7.79 -21.12 -9.95
C PRO A 107 9.22 -21.49 -9.61
N THR A 108 9.84 -20.82 -8.63
CA THR A 108 11.24 -21.05 -8.27
C THR A 108 11.40 -22.31 -7.43
N THR A 109 10.56 -22.50 -6.42
CA THR A 109 10.63 -23.69 -5.58
C THR A 109 10.27 -24.96 -6.36
N LEU A 110 9.32 -24.88 -7.31
CA LEU A 110 9.02 -26.01 -8.22
C LEU A 110 10.23 -26.40 -9.07
N THR A 111 10.91 -25.42 -9.67
CA THR A 111 12.09 -25.66 -10.51
C THR A 111 13.24 -26.27 -9.72
N ASN A 112 13.41 -25.86 -8.45
CA ASN A 112 14.52 -26.28 -7.59
C ASN A 112 14.20 -27.46 -6.66
N VAL A 113 12.99 -28.05 -6.71
CA VAL A 113 12.57 -29.10 -5.79
C VAL A 113 13.50 -30.36 -5.81
N GLY A 114 14.15 -30.63 -6.95
CA GLY A 114 15.12 -31.72 -7.09
C GLY A 114 16.40 -31.52 -6.26
N ARG A 115 16.71 -30.29 -5.84
CA ARG A 115 17.86 -29.99 -4.95
C ARG A 115 17.59 -30.40 -3.49
N GLY A 116 16.32 -30.60 -3.11
CA GLY A 116 15.89 -30.93 -1.76
C GLY A 116 15.94 -29.77 -0.75
N SER A 117 16.55 -28.66 -1.09
CA SER A 117 16.61 -27.45 -0.25
C SER A 117 16.92 -26.21 -1.07
N MET A 118 16.59 -25.03 -0.49
CA MET A 118 17.06 -23.72 -0.96
C MET A 118 17.54 -22.91 0.24
N THR A 119 18.47 -21.96 -0.01
CA THR A 119 18.93 -21.06 1.04
C THR A 119 17.83 -20.04 1.41
N VAL A 120 17.91 -19.48 2.62
CA VAL A 120 17.01 -18.41 3.07
C VAL A 120 17.06 -17.24 2.09
N GLY A 121 18.24 -16.85 1.59
CA GLY A 121 18.39 -15.79 0.60
C GLY A 121 17.67 -16.11 -0.71
N GLU A 122 17.85 -17.32 -1.27
CA GLU A 122 17.15 -17.76 -2.48
C GLU A 122 15.61 -17.75 -2.29
N LEU A 123 15.15 -18.15 -1.11
CA LEU A 123 13.71 -18.14 -0.78
C LEU A 123 13.18 -16.71 -0.64
N CYS A 124 13.92 -15.77 -0.02
CA CYS A 124 13.54 -14.36 0.05
C CYS A 124 13.44 -13.75 -1.36
N GLN A 125 14.44 -13.98 -2.19
CA GLN A 125 14.45 -13.53 -3.58
C GLN A 125 13.24 -14.08 -4.35
N ALA A 126 12.99 -15.39 -4.30
CA ALA A 126 11.84 -16.02 -4.95
C ALA A 126 10.49 -15.42 -4.46
N THR A 127 10.40 -15.19 -3.16
CA THR A 127 9.21 -14.62 -2.51
C THR A 127 8.92 -13.20 -3.00
N VAL A 128 9.95 -12.36 -3.10
CA VAL A 128 9.78 -10.94 -3.50
C VAL A 128 9.71 -10.80 -5.01
N GLU A 129 10.62 -11.38 -5.78
CA GLU A 129 10.71 -11.16 -7.23
C GLU A 129 9.60 -11.86 -8.02
N LEU A 130 9.21 -13.08 -7.60
CA LEU A 130 8.27 -13.94 -8.36
C LEU A 130 6.99 -14.28 -7.60
N SER A 131 6.84 -13.78 -6.37
CA SER A 131 5.69 -14.09 -5.52
C SER A 131 5.54 -15.59 -5.22
N ASP A 132 6.63 -16.33 -5.11
CA ASP A 132 6.62 -17.78 -4.85
C ASP A 132 5.93 -18.08 -3.51
N ASN A 133 4.81 -18.82 -3.58
CA ASN A 133 3.99 -19.10 -2.39
C ASN A 133 4.65 -20.12 -1.47
N THR A 134 5.26 -21.16 -2.02
CA THR A 134 5.97 -22.16 -1.21
C THR A 134 7.17 -21.53 -0.51
N ALA A 135 7.95 -20.70 -1.20
CA ALA A 135 9.05 -19.96 -0.58
C ALA A 135 8.57 -19.10 0.59
N ALA A 136 7.46 -18.38 0.42
CA ALA A 136 6.87 -17.58 1.49
C ALA A 136 6.43 -18.41 2.70
N ILE A 137 5.81 -19.58 2.47
CA ILE A 137 5.43 -20.50 3.56
C ILE A 137 6.66 -21.01 4.31
N LEU A 138 7.70 -21.42 3.60
CA LEU A 138 8.93 -21.92 4.21
C LEU A 138 9.61 -20.85 5.06
N LEU A 139 9.72 -19.63 4.57
CA LEU A 139 10.27 -18.51 5.33
C LEU A 139 9.40 -18.18 6.56
N MET A 140 8.10 -18.07 6.37
CA MET A 140 7.16 -17.71 7.44
C MET A 140 7.18 -18.74 8.57
N ARG A 141 7.20 -20.06 8.26
CA ARG A 141 7.35 -21.12 9.27
C ARG A 141 8.62 -20.97 10.10
N ASN A 142 9.72 -20.55 9.48
CA ASN A 142 11.01 -20.33 10.14
C ASN A 142 11.13 -18.98 10.86
N ALA A 143 10.22 -18.05 10.60
CA ALA A 143 10.20 -16.69 11.18
C ALA A 143 9.11 -16.51 12.26
N GLY A 144 8.54 -17.58 12.80
CA GLY A 144 7.54 -17.53 13.87
C GLY A 144 6.10 -17.54 13.40
N GLY A 145 5.84 -17.97 12.16
CA GLY A 145 4.48 -18.07 11.61
C GLY A 145 3.86 -16.72 11.25
N PRO A 146 2.57 -16.71 10.94
CA PRO A 146 1.81 -15.48 10.72
C PRO A 146 1.85 -14.53 11.92
N GLU A 147 1.80 -15.06 13.13
CA GLU A 147 1.91 -14.30 14.37
C GLU A 147 3.27 -13.63 14.50
N GLY A 148 4.34 -14.29 14.06
CA GLY A 148 5.69 -13.72 14.05
C GLY A 148 5.80 -12.54 13.11
N LEU A 149 5.17 -12.59 11.93
CA LEU A 149 5.09 -11.46 11.03
C LEU A 149 4.27 -10.30 11.63
N THR A 150 3.13 -10.62 12.24
CA THR A 150 2.31 -9.62 12.94
C THR A 150 3.10 -8.96 14.08
N ALA A 151 3.84 -9.74 14.88
CA ALA A 151 4.67 -9.21 15.97
C ALA A 151 5.80 -8.29 15.43
N PHE A 152 6.44 -8.65 14.32
CA PHE A 152 7.42 -7.79 13.66
C PHE A 152 6.80 -6.45 13.24
N LEU A 153 5.63 -6.44 12.62
CA LEU A 153 4.95 -5.21 12.23
C LEU A 153 4.53 -4.36 13.45
N ARG A 154 4.12 -5.00 14.56
CA ARG A 154 3.86 -4.29 15.83
C ARG A 154 5.11 -3.61 16.37
N SER A 155 6.29 -4.21 16.22
CA SER A 155 7.55 -3.59 16.64
C SER A 155 7.92 -2.35 15.83
N LEU A 156 7.34 -2.18 14.62
CA LEU A 156 7.47 -0.98 13.80
C LEU A 156 6.45 0.13 14.16
N GLY A 157 5.56 -0.13 15.13
CA GLY A 157 4.48 0.78 15.52
C GLY A 157 3.17 0.57 14.74
N ASP A 158 3.08 -0.39 13.83
CA ASP A 158 1.85 -0.70 13.12
C ASP A 158 0.90 -1.52 13.99
N THR A 159 -0.19 -0.90 14.43
CA THR A 159 -1.24 -1.54 15.21
C THR A 159 -2.38 -2.13 14.38
N VAL A 160 -2.31 -1.96 13.06
CA VAL A 160 -3.41 -2.27 12.14
C VAL A 160 -3.18 -3.56 11.36
N THR A 161 -2.04 -3.68 10.65
CA THR A 161 -1.76 -4.83 9.80
C THR A 161 -1.69 -6.12 10.61
N ARG A 162 -2.28 -7.18 10.08
CA ARG A 162 -2.23 -8.51 10.69
C ARG A 162 -2.09 -9.60 9.65
N SER A 163 -1.26 -10.57 9.95
CA SER A 163 -1.13 -11.84 9.24
C SER A 163 -1.66 -12.94 10.17
N ASP A 164 -2.57 -13.75 9.68
CA ASP A 164 -3.27 -14.74 10.51
C ASP A 164 -3.12 -16.17 9.95
N ARG A 165 -2.88 -16.27 8.63
CA ARG A 165 -2.91 -17.55 7.93
C ARG A 165 -1.76 -17.67 6.93
N TYR A 166 -1.42 -18.91 6.61
CA TYR A 166 -0.51 -19.23 5.51
C TYR A 166 -1.23 -19.16 4.16
N GLU A 167 -0.44 -19.04 3.08
CA GLU A 167 -0.93 -19.32 1.74
C GLU A 167 -1.46 -20.78 1.64
N PRO A 168 -2.53 -21.04 0.89
CA PRO A 168 -3.30 -20.10 0.07
C PRO A 168 -4.43 -19.41 0.84
N MET A 169 -4.67 -19.74 2.10
CA MET A 169 -5.81 -19.24 2.88
C MET A 169 -5.73 -17.72 3.13
N SER A 170 -4.52 -17.16 3.20
CA SER A 170 -4.30 -15.71 3.34
C SER A 170 -4.81 -14.88 2.16
N ASN A 171 -5.10 -15.51 1.01
CA ASN A 171 -5.69 -14.86 -0.17
C ASN A 171 -7.22 -14.96 -0.23
N GLN A 172 -7.85 -15.56 0.77
CA GLN A 172 -9.32 -15.67 0.85
C GLN A 172 -9.86 -14.65 1.86
N TYR A 173 -10.80 -13.81 1.42
CA TYR A 173 -11.41 -12.82 2.31
C TYR A 173 -12.06 -13.49 3.53
N SER A 174 -11.73 -13.00 4.71
CA SER A 174 -12.23 -13.52 5.98
C SER A 174 -12.26 -12.42 7.05
N GLY A 175 -13.13 -11.43 6.87
CA GLY A 175 -13.23 -10.29 7.76
C GLY A 175 -11.92 -9.50 7.86
N GLU A 176 -11.41 -9.33 9.08
CA GLU A 176 -10.16 -8.58 9.30
C GLU A 176 -8.88 -9.41 9.13
N ARG A 177 -8.99 -10.74 8.93
CA ARG A 177 -7.81 -11.61 8.79
C ARG A 177 -7.00 -11.27 7.56
N ASP A 178 -5.67 -11.27 7.72
CA ASP A 178 -4.69 -11.02 6.66
C ASP A 178 -4.88 -9.67 5.96
N THR A 179 -5.26 -8.64 6.72
CA THR A 179 -5.55 -7.30 6.21
C THR A 179 -4.53 -6.26 6.66
N THR A 180 -4.46 -5.20 5.88
CA THR A 180 -3.75 -3.95 6.17
C THR A 180 -4.61 -2.75 5.77
N THR A 181 -4.08 -1.53 5.95
CA THR A 181 -4.59 -0.31 5.30
C THR A 181 -3.51 0.29 4.39
N PRO A 182 -3.88 1.05 3.35
CA PRO A 182 -2.90 1.74 2.50
C PRO A 182 -1.90 2.57 3.30
N ARG A 183 -2.34 3.26 4.36
CA ARG A 183 -1.47 4.05 5.23
C ARG A 183 -0.51 3.17 6.03
N ALA A 184 -1.00 2.09 6.61
CA ALA A 184 -0.18 1.22 7.44
C ALA A 184 0.94 0.55 6.63
N ILE A 185 0.63 0.01 5.44
CA ILE A 185 1.65 -0.63 4.60
C ILE A 185 2.71 0.36 4.11
N VAL A 186 2.33 1.60 3.78
CA VAL A 186 3.28 2.67 3.42
C VAL A 186 4.14 3.05 4.63
N GLY A 187 3.55 3.15 5.82
CA GLY A 187 4.27 3.41 7.06
C GLY A 187 5.35 2.35 7.33
N ASN A 188 4.98 1.07 7.20
CA ASN A 188 5.90 -0.06 7.34
C ASN A 188 7.01 -0.03 6.28
N ALA A 189 6.65 0.14 5.00
CA ALA A 189 7.63 0.20 3.91
C ALA A 189 8.61 1.36 4.10
N ARG A 190 8.14 2.53 4.54
CA ARG A 190 8.98 3.68 4.85
C ARG A 190 9.94 3.37 6.01
N ALA A 191 9.44 2.84 7.13
CA ALA A 191 10.29 2.49 8.28
C ALA A 191 11.37 1.48 7.90
N ILE A 192 11.04 0.47 7.09
CA ILE A 192 11.94 -0.59 6.65
C ILE A 192 12.98 -0.07 5.65
N LEU A 193 12.55 0.67 4.62
CA LEU A 193 13.41 1.03 3.48
C LEU A 193 14.15 2.36 3.64
N THR A 194 13.77 3.20 4.62
CA THR A 194 14.44 4.51 4.86
C THR A 194 14.73 4.80 6.33
N GLY A 195 14.27 3.96 7.25
CA GLY A 195 14.57 4.06 8.69
C GLY A 195 15.70 3.12 9.13
N ASP A 196 15.78 2.84 10.43
CA ASP A 196 16.87 2.07 11.06
C ASP A 196 16.47 0.62 11.38
N VAL A 197 15.40 0.11 10.77
CA VAL A 197 14.89 -1.26 10.97
C VAL A 197 15.85 -2.30 10.40
N LEU A 198 16.49 -1.98 9.28
CA LEU A 198 17.46 -2.82 8.58
C LEU A 198 18.79 -2.10 8.46
N SER A 199 19.90 -2.85 8.43
CA SER A 199 21.19 -2.34 8.02
C SER A 199 21.15 -1.76 6.60
N PRO A 200 22.10 -0.87 6.21
CA PRO A 200 22.14 -0.34 4.85
C PRO A 200 22.19 -1.43 3.79
N ASP A 201 22.97 -2.49 3.99
CA ASP A 201 23.09 -3.61 3.04
C ASP A 201 21.79 -4.42 2.93
N ALA A 202 21.13 -4.69 4.05
CA ALA A 202 19.86 -5.39 4.07
C ALA A 202 18.74 -4.57 3.41
N ARG A 203 18.71 -3.24 3.60
CA ARG A 203 17.78 -2.34 2.90
C ARG A 203 17.99 -2.37 1.39
N GLN A 204 19.25 -2.23 0.95
CA GLN A 204 19.58 -2.29 -0.47
C GLN A 204 19.19 -3.63 -1.07
N GLN A 205 19.50 -4.73 -0.39
CA GLN A 205 19.14 -6.08 -0.85
C GLN A 205 17.62 -6.24 -1.01
N LEU A 206 16.81 -5.74 -0.05
CA LEU A 206 15.35 -5.80 -0.15
C LEU A 206 14.84 -4.95 -1.32
N GLU A 207 15.37 -3.74 -1.46
CA GLU A 207 14.97 -2.83 -2.53
C GLU A 207 15.35 -3.41 -3.90
N ASP A 208 16.52 -4.03 -4.06
CA ASP A 208 16.95 -4.70 -5.29
C ASP A 208 15.98 -5.82 -5.68
N TRP A 209 15.55 -6.66 -4.74
CA TRP A 209 14.53 -7.68 -5.00
C TRP A 209 13.18 -7.06 -5.40
N MET A 210 12.78 -5.94 -4.79
CA MET A 210 11.55 -5.23 -5.14
C MET A 210 11.64 -4.59 -6.53
N ILE A 211 12.79 -4.05 -6.92
CA ILE A 211 13.04 -3.52 -8.28
C ILE A 211 12.97 -4.64 -9.32
N ALA A 212 13.52 -5.82 -9.00
CA ALA A 212 13.48 -7.00 -9.84
C ALA A 212 12.10 -7.69 -9.89
N CYS A 213 11.14 -7.26 -9.07
CA CYS A 213 9.80 -7.84 -9.01
C CYS A 213 9.13 -7.88 -10.39
N ARG A 214 8.65 -9.06 -10.80
CA ARG A 214 8.04 -9.28 -12.12
C ARG A 214 6.51 -9.15 -12.12
N PRO A 215 5.77 -9.69 -11.13
CA PRO A 215 4.33 -9.47 -11.05
C PRO A 215 4.01 -7.97 -10.88
N GLY A 216 2.84 -7.53 -11.34
CA GLY A 216 2.37 -6.16 -11.12
C GLY A 216 2.98 -5.06 -11.99
N ARG A 217 3.84 -5.39 -12.95
CA ARG A 217 4.47 -4.39 -13.85
C ARG A 217 3.46 -3.54 -14.64
N ASN A 218 2.23 -4.00 -14.77
CA ASN A 218 1.14 -3.28 -15.43
C ASN A 218 0.35 -2.36 -14.48
N ARG A 219 0.75 -2.25 -13.20
CA ARG A 219 0.06 -1.49 -12.14
C ARG A 219 0.73 -0.13 -11.92
N LEU A 220 0.97 0.25 -10.68
CA LEU A 220 1.56 1.54 -10.31
C LEU A 220 2.82 1.89 -11.12
N ARG A 221 3.71 0.91 -11.27
CA ARG A 221 4.99 1.08 -11.98
C ARG A 221 4.82 1.46 -13.45
N ALA A 222 3.76 0.98 -14.11
CA ALA A 222 3.51 1.25 -15.53
C ALA A 222 3.28 2.72 -15.87
N ALA A 223 2.91 3.53 -14.88
CA ALA A 223 2.64 4.96 -15.05
C ALA A 223 3.84 5.86 -14.74
N LEU A 224 4.92 5.30 -14.19
CA LEU A 224 6.06 6.10 -13.76
C LEU A 224 6.88 6.62 -14.95
N PRO A 225 7.42 7.85 -14.87
CA PRO A 225 8.42 8.32 -15.82
C PRO A 225 9.61 7.37 -15.93
N ALA A 226 10.19 7.26 -17.12
CA ALA A 226 11.24 6.28 -17.42
C ALA A 226 12.52 6.47 -16.59
N ASP A 227 12.76 7.68 -16.09
CA ASP A 227 13.89 8.03 -15.23
C ASP A 227 13.62 7.84 -13.73
N TRP A 228 12.41 7.41 -13.36
CA TRP A 228 12.07 7.12 -11.96
C TRP A 228 12.28 5.64 -11.66
N GLN A 229 13.22 5.34 -10.76
CA GLN A 229 13.39 3.97 -10.29
C GLN A 229 12.28 3.61 -9.29
N ALA A 230 11.78 2.37 -9.36
CA ALA A 230 10.80 1.89 -8.40
C ALA A 230 11.00 0.41 -8.05
N GLY A 231 10.88 0.11 -6.75
CA GLY A 231 10.70 -1.23 -6.23
C GLY A 231 9.28 -1.40 -5.72
N ASP A 232 8.57 -2.42 -6.20
CA ASP A 232 7.18 -2.68 -5.82
C ASP A 232 6.96 -4.09 -5.27
N ARG A 233 5.81 -4.27 -4.58
CA ARG A 233 5.36 -5.59 -4.14
C ARG A 233 3.86 -5.72 -4.31
N PRO A 234 3.41 -6.33 -5.42
CA PRO A 234 1.99 -6.50 -5.72
C PRO A 234 1.36 -7.66 -4.94
N GLY A 235 0.03 -7.59 -4.83
CA GLY A 235 -0.81 -8.65 -4.31
C GLY A 235 -2.03 -8.87 -5.20
N THR A 236 -2.46 -10.13 -5.31
CA THR A 236 -3.60 -10.48 -6.18
C THR A 236 -4.36 -11.65 -5.58
N SER A 237 -5.69 -11.55 -5.56
CA SER A 237 -6.57 -12.71 -5.51
C SER A 237 -7.23 -12.93 -6.87
N VAL A 238 -7.56 -14.18 -7.16
CA VAL A 238 -8.21 -14.52 -8.44
C VAL A 238 -9.55 -13.78 -8.58
N GLU A 239 -10.29 -13.66 -7.48
CA GLU A 239 -11.68 -13.24 -7.50
C GLU A 239 -11.87 -11.71 -7.48
N ARG A 240 -11.12 -10.98 -6.66
CA ARG A 240 -11.53 -9.63 -6.28
C ARG A 240 -10.40 -8.61 -6.16
N GLN A 241 -9.30 -8.95 -5.50
CA GLN A 241 -8.31 -7.98 -5.06
C GLN A 241 -7.16 -7.87 -6.04
N THR A 242 -6.75 -6.64 -6.27
CA THR A 242 -5.54 -6.29 -7.01
C THR A 242 -4.88 -5.13 -6.28
N ASN A 243 -3.71 -5.38 -5.74
CA ASN A 243 -3.01 -4.47 -4.85
C ASN A 243 -1.60 -4.22 -5.34
N ASP A 244 -1.04 -3.11 -4.91
CA ASP A 244 0.39 -2.82 -5.11
C ASP A 244 0.86 -1.82 -4.07
N TYR A 245 2.13 -1.90 -3.64
CA TYR A 245 2.81 -0.81 -2.98
C TYR A 245 4.24 -0.69 -3.49
N ALA A 246 4.75 0.54 -3.50
CA ALA A 246 6.06 0.83 -4.06
C ALA A 246 6.82 1.89 -3.25
N ILE A 247 8.16 1.74 -3.24
CA ILE A 247 9.09 2.84 -3.07
C ILE A 247 9.44 3.37 -4.46
N VAL A 248 9.41 4.68 -4.63
CA VAL A 248 9.72 5.35 -5.89
C VAL A 248 10.81 6.38 -5.65
N ARG A 249 11.85 6.38 -6.48
CA ARG A 249 13.01 7.26 -6.40
C ARG A 249 13.09 8.14 -7.65
N PRO A 250 12.43 9.32 -7.64
CA PRO A 250 12.65 10.31 -8.69
C PRO A 250 14.09 10.85 -8.62
N PRO A 251 14.69 11.24 -9.75
CA PRO A 251 16.02 11.85 -9.75
C PRO A 251 16.11 13.08 -8.84
N GLN A 252 17.18 13.17 -8.06
CA GLN A 252 17.51 14.31 -7.18
C GLN A 252 16.42 14.68 -6.14
N ARG A 253 15.60 13.70 -5.76
CA ARG A 253 14.54 13.88 -4.75
C ARG A 253 14.59 12.80 -3.69
N ASN A 254 14.01 13.12 -2.53
CA ASN A 254 13.76 12.12 -1.51
C ASN A 254 12.77 11.06 -2.02
N PRO A 255 12.85 9.82 -1.49
CA PRO A 255 11.95 8.75 -1.88
C PRO A 255 10.48 9.12 -1.67
N LEU A 256 9.64 8.64 -2.57
CA LEU A 256 8.20 8.64 -2.44
C LEU A 256 7.73 7.22 -2.12
N PHE A 257 6.65 7.10 -1.37
CA PHE A 257 5.98 5.82 -1.14
C PHE A 257 4.54 5.92 -1.58
N VAL A 258 4.02 4.86 -2.19
CA VAL A 258 2.62 4.76 -2.61
C VAL A 258 2.10 3.35 -2.40
N ALA A 259 0.85 3.23 -1.99
CA ALA A 259 0.10 1.97 -1.97
C ALA A 259 -1.29 2.17 -2.57
N ALA A 260 -1.72 1.19 -3.35
CA ALA A 260 -3.06 1.09 -3.91
C ALA A 260 -3.63 -0.32 -3.64
N TYR A 261 -4.79 -0.37 -3.04
CA TYR A 261 -5.54 -1.59 -2.73
C TYR A 261 -6.91 -1.50 -3.38
N TYR A 262 -7.23 -2.46 -4.23
CA TYR A 262 -8.45 -2.42 -5.00
C TYR A 262 -9.25 -3.71 -4.89
N ASP A 263 -10.47 -3.60 -4.40
CA ASP A 263 -11.45 -4.69 -4.26
C ASP A 263 -12.60 -4.48 -5.25
N ALA A 264 -12.57 -5.21 -6.36
CA ALA A 264 -13.52 -5.05 -7.47
C ALA A 264 -13.95 -6.42 -8.03
N PRO A 265 -14.92 -7.09 -7.39
CA PRO A 265 -15.31 -8.45 -7.76
C PRO A 265 -15.97 -8.57 -9.14
N THR A 266 -16.47 -7.47 -9.69
CA THR A 266 -17.16 -7.44 -10.99
C THR A 266 -16.23 -7.18 -12.17
N LEU A 267 -14.96 -6.86 -11.90
CA LEU A 267 -13.98 -6.56 -12.95
C LEU A 267 -13.02 -7.73 -13.16
N ASP A 268 -12.67 -7.96 -14.41
CA ASP A 268 -11.57 -8.85 -14.77
C ASP A 268 -10.19 -8.28 -14.34
N MET A 269 -9.16 -9.11 -14.40
CA MET A 269 -7.80 -8.75 -13.99
C MET A 269 -7.27 -7.54 -14.77
N SER A 270 -7.46 -7.51 -16.08
CA SER A 270 -6.95 -6.45 -16.96
C SER A 270 -7.52 -5.08 -16.56
N ARG A 271 -8.82 -5.00 -16.30
CA ARG A 271 -9.47 -3.76 -15.86
C ARG A 271 -9.04 -3.35 -14.45
N ARG A 272 -8.83 -4.30 -13.55
CA ARG A 272 -8.31 -4.01 -12.21
C ARG A 272 -6.86 -3.48 -12.26
N GLU A 273 -6.02 -4.04 -13.13
CA GLU A 273 -4.65 -3.53 -13.35
C GLU A 273 -4.66 -2.15 -14.02
N ALA A 274 -5.57 -1.91 -14.96
CA ALA A 274 -5.74 -0.59 -15.57
C ALA A 274 -6.12 0.48 -14.54
N ALA A 275 -7.02 0.17 -13.61
CA ALA A 275 -7.37 1.08 -12.52
C ALA A 275 -6.14 1.43 -11.65
N LEU A 276 -5.29 0.44 -11.31
CA LEU A 276 -4.08 0.72 -10.53
C LEU A 276 -3.03 1.50 -11.33
N ARG A 277 -2.95 1.32 -12.64
CA ARG A 277 -2.09 2.14 -13.50
C ARG A 277 -2.56 3.60 -13.49
N GLU A 278 -3.85 3.85 -13.61
CA GLU A 278 -4.39 5.22 -13.51
C GLU A 278 -4.18 5.84 -12.11
N VAL A 279 -4.19 5.04 -11.03
CA VAL A 279 -3.73 5.52 -9.71
C VAL A 279 -2.27 5.97 -9.79
N GLY A 280 -1.43 5.24 -10.51
CA GLY A 280 -0.04 5.62 -10.76
C GLY A 280 0.08 6.96 -11.51
N GLU A 281 -0.77 7.20 -12.51
CA GLU A 281 -0.81 8.48 -13.26
C GLU A 281 -1.20 9.64 -12.33
N ILE A 282 -2.23 9.46 -11.49
CA ILE A 282 -2.64 10.46 -10.49
C ILE A 282 -1.52 10.70 -9.47
N PHE A 283 -0.85 9.65 -9.01
CA PHE A 283 0.28 9.75 -8.10
C PHE A 283 1.45 10.55 -8.72
N VAL A 284 1.81 10.31 -9.98
CA VAL A 284 2.86 11.04 -10.68
C VAL A 284 2.49 12.52 -10.80
N ALA A 285 1.27 12.84 -11.22
CA ALA A 285 0.79 14.23 -11.30
C ALA A 285 0.85 14.93 -9.93
N TRP A 286 0.39 14.28 -8.88
CA TRP A 286 0.48 14.79 -7.50
C TRP A 286 1.94 15.00 -7.07
N ALA A 287 2.83 14.05 -7.33
CA ALA A 287 4.23 14.13 -6.95
C ALA A 287 4.96 15.29 -7.64
N GLN A 288 4.64 15.58 -8.90
CA GLN A 288 5.20 16.70 -9.66
C GLN A 288 4.74 18.07 -9.14
N THR A 289 3.49 18.17 -8.64
CA THR A 289 2.99 19.41 -8.02
C THR A 289 3.50 19.60 -6.59
N SER A 290 3.92 18.53 -5.93
CA SER A 290 4.46 18.57 -4.56
C SER A 290 5.90 19.08 -4.50
N SER A 291 6.57 19.24 -5.63
CA SER A 291 7.98 19.68 -5.74
C SER A 291 8.14 21.20 -5.75
N ARG A 292 7.04 21.94 -5.77
CA ARG A 292 7.00 23.40 -5.69
C ARG A 292 6.53 23.83 -4.29
#